data_8fb5ad4b7d1d627fe893299ac5981a6d
#
_entry.id   8fb5ad4b7d1d627fe893299ac5981a6d
#
_cell.length_a   1.000
_cell.length_b   1.000
_cell.length_c   1.000
_cell.angle_alpha   90.00
_cell.angle_beta   90.00
_cell.angle_gamma   90.00
#
_symmetry.space_group_name_H-M   'P 1'
#
loop_
_entity.id
_entity.type
_entity.pdbx_description
1 polymer ?
#
loop_
_entity_poly.entity_id
_entity_poly.type
_entity_poly.pdbx_seq_one_letter_code
_entity_poly.pdbx_strand_id
1 'polypeptide(L)'
;VETPWLDNKHTVFGHVINGMDIVNSISQNDEIISVNINAVGEKAQAFDPAQAFEDFNKSKADRMKNEKEKELKILNDLSKGFSKTSSGLLYKFEKENNLGKPVSGNKVKVHYKGMLLDGTVFDSSYKRNQPIEFTLGIGQVIKGWDEGISLLGLGDKATFIIPSELAYGQSGAGGVIPPNATLVFDVELVEF
;
A
#
# COMPACT_ATOMS: atom_id res chain seq x y z
N VAL A 1 25.82 -11.50 -19.83
CA VAL A 1 25.54 -12.03 -18.49
C VAL A 1 24.05 -12.10 -18.34
N GLU A 2 23.51 -13.27 -18.02
CA GLU A 2 22.10 -13.42 -17.68
C GLU A 2 21.85 -12.76 -16.33
N THR A 3 20.78 -11.97 -16.25
CA THR A 3 20.40 -11.21 -15.05
C THR A 3 18.95 -11.49 -14.64
N PRO A 4 18.58 -12.76 -14.37
CA PRO A 4 17.19 -13.15 -14.14
C PRO A 4 16.54 -12.44 -12.95
N TRP A 5 17.33 -11.92 -12.00
CA TRP A 5 16.81 -11.11 -10.88
C TRP A 5 16.28 -9.73 -11.28
N LEU A 6 16.56 -9.28 -12.54
CA LEU A 6 16.04 -8.04 -13.10
C LEU A 6 14.75 -8.26 -13.93
N ASP A 7 14.40 -9.52 -14.21
CA ASP A 7 13.22 -9.85 -14.99
C ASP A 7 11.96 -9.31 -14.31
N ASN A 8 11.05 -8.72 -15.10
CA ASN A 8 9.84 -8.02 -14.66
C ASN A 8 10.07 -6.79 -13.73
N LYS A 9 11.33 -6.41 -13.48
CA LYS A 9 11.67 -5.22 -12.70
C LYS A 9 12.27 -4.10 -13.54
N HIS A 10 12.92 -4.45 -14.64
CA HIS A 10 13.59 -3.51 -15.53
C HIS A 10 13.27 -3.81 -16.99
N THR A 11 13.19 -2.77 -17.81
CA THR A 11 12.99 -2.88 -19.25
C THR A 11 14.33 -2.94 -19.96
N VAL A 12 14.49 -3.92 -20.84
CA VAL A 12 15.65 -3.97 -21.76
C VAL A 12 15.44 -2.92 -22.85
N PHE A 13 16.33 -1.93 -22.94
CA PHE A 13 16.26 -0.84 -23.90
C PHE A 13 17.35 -0.92 -24.99
N GLY A 14 18.26 -1.88 -24.90
CA GLY A 14 19.33 -2.07 -25.86
C GLY A 14 20.21 -3.26 -25.56
N HIS A 15 21.13 -3.55 -26.48
CA HIS A 15 22.17 -4.57 -26.32
C HIS A 15 23.49 -4.05 -26.85
N VAL A 16 24.59 -4.58 -26.31
CA VAL A 16 25.95 -4.26 -26.76
C VAL A 16 26.25 -4.99 -28.05
N ILE A 17 26.57 -4.26 -29.10
CA ILE A 17 26.93 -4.83 -30.41
C ILE A 17 28.45 -4.94 -30.61
N ASN A 18 29.23 -4.17 -29.86
CA ASN A 18 30.69 -4.19 -29.90
C ASN A 18 31.27 -3.70 -28.57
N GLY A 19 32.47 -4.15 -28.16
CA GLY A 19 33.17 -3.70 -26.96
C GLY A 19 32.65 -4.34 -25.66
N MET A 20 32.09 -5.54 -25.67
CA MET A 20 31.63 -6.24 -24.47
C MET A 20 32.77 -6.50 -23.47
N ASP A 21 33.98 -6.69 -23.92
CA ASP A 21 35.20 -6.80 -23.11
C ASP A 21 35.43 -5.54 -22.27
N ILE A 22 35.24 -4.36 -22.87
CA ILE A 22 35.32 -3.07 -22.18
C ILE A 22 34.20 -2.95 -21.15
N VAL A 23 32.96 -3.29 -21.52
CA VAL A 23 31.83 -3.26 -20.57
C VAL A 23 32.09 -4.16 -19.35
N ASN A 24 32.68 -5.33 -19.56
CA ASN A 24 33.01 -6.25 -18.47
C ASN A 24 34.18 -5.76 -17.59
N SER A 25 34.96 -4.80 -18.05
CA SER A 25 36.07 -4.20 -17.30
C SER A 25 35.69 -2.98 -16.45
N ILE A 26 34.45 -2.42 -16.66
CA ILE A 26 33.95 -1.28 -15.91
C ILE A 26 33.75 -1.65 -14.43
N SER A 27 34.28 -0.81 -13.55
CA SER A 27 34.18 -0.95 -12.11
C SER A 27 33.25 0.13 -11.52
N GLN A 28 32.82 -0.10 -10.29
CA GLN A 28 32.04 0.90 -9.55
C GLN A 28 32.86 2.17 -9.36
N ASN A 29 32.28 3.33 -9.65
CA ASN A 29 32.86 4.67 -9.63
C ASN A 29 33.77 5.02 -10.83
N ASP A 30 33.80 4.22 -11.88
CA ASP A 30 34.41 4.65 -13.14
C ASP A 30 33.66 5.86 -13.69
N GLU A 31 34.40 6.86 -14.16
CA GLU A 31 33.82 8.10 -14.67
C GLU A 31 33.38 7.97 -16.13
N ILE A 32 32.15 8.38 -16.42
CA ILE A 32 31.65 8.51 -17.80
C ILE A 32 32.12 9.87 -18.35
N ILE A 33 33.14 9.85 -19.21
CA ILE A 33 33.73 11.07 -19.79
C ILE A 33 32.83 11.67 -20.85
N SER A 34 32.26 10.84 -21.71
CA SER A 34 31.33 11.28 -22.78
C SER A 34 30.43 10.15 -23.25
N VAL A 35 29.26 10.52 -23.76
CA VAL A 35 28.33 9.63 -24.46
C VAL A 35 27.98 10.27 -25.78
N ASN A 36 28.22 9.55 -26.90
CA ASN A 36 27.81 9.99 -28.23
C ASN A 36 26.59 9.15 -28.67
N ILE A 37 25.51 9.81 -29.04
CA ILE A 37 24.28 9.18 -29.52
C ILE A 37 24.18 9.39 -31.03
N ASN A 38 24.20 8.30 -31.77
CA ASN A 38 23.98 8.32 -33.25
C ASN A 38 22.51 7.94 -33.52
N ALA A 39 21.71 8.96 -33.83
CA ALA A 39 20.32 8.75 -34.21
C ALA A 39 20.21 8.29 -35.68
N VAL A 40 19.73 7.08 -35.91
CA VAL A 40 19.57 6.50 -37.24
C VAL A 40 18.08 6.34 -37.59
N GLY A 41 17.70 6.93 -38.74
CA GLY A 41 16.33 6.94 -39.24
C GLY A 41 15.53 8.19 -38.81
N GLU A 42 14.53 8.55 -39.59
CA GLU A 42 13.73 9.77 -39.43
C GLU A 42 13.12 9.90 -38.02
N LYS A 43 12.56 8.82 -37.47
CA LYS A 43 11.94 8.83 -36.13
C LYS A 43 12.95 9.12 -35.02
N ALA A 44 14.16 8.56 -35.13
CA ALA A 44 15.21 8.75 -34.12
C ALA A 44 15.79 10.17 -34.22
N GLN A 45 15.94 10.71 -35.43
CA GLN A 45 16.44 12.07 -35.66
C GLN A 45 15.42 13.14 -35.23
N ALA A 46 14.12 12.84 -35.33
CA ALA A 46 13.04 13.74 -34.91
C ALA A 46 12.71 13.63 -33.41
N PHE A 47 13.33 12.67 -32.66
CA PHE A 47 13.06 12.48 -31.24
C PHE A 47 13.70 13.59 -30.42
N ASP A 48 12.84 14.33 -29.72
CA ASP A 48 13.26 15.31 -28.70
C ASP A 48 13.20 14.67 -27.30
N PRO A 49 14.34 14.35 -26.68
CA PRO A 49 14.37 13.70 -25.38
C PRO A 49 13.88 14.62 -24.24
N ALA A 50 14.07 15.94 -24.36
CA ALA A 50 13.60 16.89 -23.35
C ALA A 50 12.07 16.97 -23.35
N GLN A 51 11.47 17.13 -24.53
CA GLN A 51 10.01 17.14 -24.66
C GLN A 51 9.39 15.80 -24.26
N ALA A 52 9.99 14.67 -24.65
CA ALA A 52 9.53 13.34 -24.26
C ALA A 52 9.57 13.13 -22.72
N PHE A 53 10.59 13.66 -22.06
CA PHE A 53 10.70 13.61 -20.60
C PHE A 53 9.65 14.46 -19.89
N GLU A 54 9.40 15.68 -20.40
CA GLU A 54 8.33 16.54 -19.89
C GLU A 54 6.95 15.91 -20.06
N ASP A 55 6.65 15.37 -21.24
CA ASP A 55 5.39 14.68 -21.53
C ASP A 55 5.19 13.45 -20.63
N PHE A 56 6.26 12.68 -20.40
CA PHE A 56 6.24 11.55 -19.46
C PHE A 56 5.91 12.00 -18.04
N ASN A 57 6.58 13.05 -17.54
CA ASN A 57 6.35 13.57 -16.20
C ASN A 57 4.92 14.11 -16.03
N LYS A 58 4.42 14.86 -17.04
CA LYS A 58 3.04 15.35 -17.05
C LYS A 58 2.04 14.20 -17.03
N SER A 59 2.22 13.20 -17.90
CA SER A 59 1.34 12.02 -17.96
C SER A 59 1.37 11.19 -16.68
N LYS A 60 2.51 11.14 -15.97
CA LYS A 60 2.65 10.51 -14.67
C LYS A 60 1.89 11.28 -13.58
N ALA A 61 2.03 12.61 -13.55
CA ALA A 61 1.31 13.47 -12.62
C ALA A 61 -0.21 13.38 -12.82
N ASP A 62 -0.68 13.39 -14.06
CA ASP A 62 -2.10 13.25 -14.41
C ASP A 62 -2.64 11.89 -13.98
N ARG A 63 -1.88 10.79 -14.17
CA ARG A 63 -2.26 9.45 -13.71
C ARG A 63 -2.38 9.40 -12.18
N MET A 64 -1.38 9.92 -11.45
CA MET A 64 -1.41 9.94 -9.98
C MET A 64 -2.59 10.77 -9.45
N LYS A 65 -2.90 11.90 -10.11
CA LYS A 65 -4.07 12.73 -9.76
C LYS A 65 -5.37 11.96 -9.96
N ASN A 66 -5.53 11.32 -11.11
CA ASN A 66 -6.73 10.54 -11.44
C ASN A 66 -6.92 9.33 -10.50
N GLU A 67 -5.83 8.65 -10.12
CA GLU A 67 -5.87 7.55 -9.15
C GLU A 67 -6.33 8.06 -7.78
N LYS A 68 -5.76 9.16 -7.31
CA LYS A 68 -6.14 9.78 -6.03
C LYS A 68 -7.60 10.26 -6.02
N GLU A 69 -8.09 10.82 -7.12
CA GLU A 69 -9.50 11.23 -7.24
C GLU A 69 -10.44 10.01 -7.20
N LYS A 70 -10.06 8.90 -7.86
CA LYS A 70 -10.81 7.64 -7.78
C LYS A 70 -10.86 7.08 -6.37
N GLU A 71 -9.71 7.02 -5.67
CA GLU A 71 -9.64 6.56 -4.29
C GLU A 71 -10.50 7.42 -3.36
N LEU A 72 -10.44 8.75 -3.52
CA LEU A 72 -11.25 9.67 -2.73
C LEU A 72 -12.75 9.45 -2.95
N LYS A 73 -13.15 9.20 -4.20
CA LYS A 73 -14.55 8.89 -4.52
C LYS A 73 -14.99 7.58 -3.86
N ILE A 74 -14.19 6.52 -3.97
CA ILE A 74 -14.47 5.23 -3.32
C ILE A 74 -14.57 5.42 -1.81
N LEU A 75 -13.62 6.12 -1.20
CA LEU A 75 -13.61 6.40 0.24
C LEU A 75 -14.87 7.17 0.68
N ASN A 76 -15.26 8.21 -0.06
CA ASN A 76 -16.47 8.99 0.23
C ASN A 76 -17.74 8.14 0.13
N ASP A 77 -17.80 7.21 -0.83
CA ASP A 77 -18.96 6.32 -0.97
C ASP A 77 -19.00 5.25 0.14
N LEU A 78 -17.84 4.66 0.47
CA LEU A 78 -17.74 3.65 1.54
C LEU A 78 -17.98 4.23 2.93
N SER A 79 -17.56 5.46 3.18
CA SER A 79 -17.65 6.10 4.51
C SER A 79 -19.03 6.62 4.88
N LYS A 80 -20.02 6.49 3.99
CA LYS A 80 -21.40 6.91 4.28
C LYS A 80 -21.96 6.15 5.48
N GLY A 81 -22.39 6.89 6.50
CA GLY A 81 -22.93 6.32 7.73
C GLY A 81 -21.88 5.83 8.74
N PHE A 82 -20.60 6.12 8.49
CA PHE A 82 -19.52 5.87 9.46
C PHE A 82 -19.38 7.04 10.44
N SER A 83 -19.07 6.73 11.68
CA SER A 83 -18.59 7.67 12.67
C SER A 83 -17.08 7.88 12.50
N LYS A 84 -16.58 9.08 12.89
CA LYS A 84 -15.16 9.41 12.78
C LYS A 84 -14.60 9.79 14.14
N THR A 85 -13.45 9.23 14.49
CA THR A 85 -12.72 9.62 15.71
C THR A 85 -11.85 10.86 15.45
N SER A 86 -11.28 11.43 16.52
CA SER A 86 -10.37 12.57 16.43
C SER A 86 -9.07 12.26 15.70
N SER A 87 -8.61 11.01 15.71
CA SER A 87 -7.42 10.55 14.98
C SER A 87 -7.65 10.38 13.49
N GLY A 88 -8.91 10.30 13.05
CA GLY A 88 -9.29 10.09 11.67
C GLY A 88 -9.75 8.66 11.33
N LEU A 89 -9.76 7.75 12.30
CA LEU A 89 -10.36 6.42 12.14
C LEU A 89 -11.86 6.56 11.85
N LEU A 90 -12.33 5.88 10.81
CA LEU A 90 -13.76 5.75 10.53
C LEU A 90 -14.23 4.37 10.96
N TYR A 91 -15.38 4.30 11.63
CA TYR A 91 -15.95 3.05 12.09
C TYR A 91 -17.47 3.01 11.96
N LYS A 92 -17.98 1.81 11.76
CA LYS A 92 -19.41 1.56 11.71
C LYS A 92 -19.69 0.21 12.36
N PHE A 93 -20.60 0.19 13.33
CA PHE A 93 -21.06 -1.07 13.91
C PHE A 93 -22.02 -1.77 12.94
N GLU A 94 -21.73 -3.05 12.67
CA GLU A 94 -22.65 -3.97 11.99
C GLU A 94 -23.51 -4.71 13.02
N LYS A 95 -22.95 -4.95 14.21
CA LYS A 95 -23.62 -5.54 15.37
C LYS A 95 -23.04 -4.96 16.63
N GLU A 96 -23.88 -4.43 17.50
CA GLU A 96 -23.50 -3.87 18.82
C GLU A 96 -24.31 -4.57 19.92
N ASN A 97 -23.60 -5.20 20.86
CA ASN A 97 -24.23 -5.96 21.96
C ASN A 97 -24.25 -5.21 23.29
N ASN A 98 -23.55 -4.07 23.39
CA ASN A 98 -23.39 -3.28 24.61
C ASN A 98 -22.86 -4.08 25.82
N LEU A 99 -22.09 -5.15 25.58
CA LEU A 99 -21.37 -5.90 26.59
C LEU A 99 -19.99 -5.25 26.81
N GLY A 100 -19.50 -5.21 28.00
CA GLY A 100 -18.28 -4.50 28.40
C GLY A 100 -17.20 -4.35 27.33
N LYS A 101 -16.40 -3.29 27.43
CA LYS A 101 -15.34 -2.98 26.46
C LYS A 101 -13.96 -3.27 27.03
N PRO A 102 -13.01 -3.76 26.21
CA PRO A 102 -11.64 -3.99 26.66
C PRO A 102 -10.94 -2.65 26.93
N VAL A 103 -10.01 -2.68 27.88
CA VAL A 103 -9.12 -1.56 28.17
C VAL A 103 -7.69 -1.88 27.77
N SER A 104 -6.86 -0.85 27.65
CA SER A 104 -5.42 -1.03 27.37
C SER A 104 -4.81 -2.03 28.40
N GLY A 105 -4.02 -2.97 27.89
CA GLY A 105 -3.43 -4.06 28.66
C GLY A 105 -4.25 -5.37 28.67
N ASN A 106 -5.51 -5.35 28.24
CA ASN A 106 -6.27 -6.58 28.09
C ASN A 106 -5.75 -7.40 26.91
N LYS A 107 -5.71 -8.73 27.06
CA LYS A 107 -5.56 -9.64 25.93
C LYS A 107 -6.90 -9.76 25.22
N VAL A 108 -6.89 -9.58 23.91
CA VAL A 108 -8.09 -9.64 23.08
C VAL A 108 -7.93 -10.69 21.98
N LYS A 109 -9.03 -11.33 21.59
CA LYS A 109 -9.09 -12.17 20.40
C LYS A 109 -10.05 -11.56 19.39
N VAL A 110 -9.58 -11.40 18.17
CA VAL A 110 -10.31 -10.70 17.09
C VAL A 110 -10.33 -11.53 15.83
N HIS A 111 -11.53 -11.79 15.33
CA HIS A 111 -11.67 -12.22 13.95
C HIS A 111 -11.68 -11.00 13.02
N TYR A 112 -11.08 -11.14 11.85
CA TYR A 112 -11.01 -10.03 10.90
C TYR A 112 -10.88 -10.47 9.45
N LYS A 113 -11.20 -9.54 8.57
CA LYS A 113 -10.90 -9.55 7.15
C LYS A 113 -10.35 -8.19 6.75
N GLY A 114 -9.10 -8.15 6.30
CA GLY A 114 -8.42 -6.94 5.86
C GLY A 114 -8.44 -6.79 4.35
N MET A 115 -8.81 -5.61 3.87
CA MET A 115 -9.00 -5.27 2.45
C MET A 115 -8.38 -3.91 2.12
N LEU A 116 -7.95 -3.76 0.87
CA LEU A 116 -7.70 -2.45 0.26
C LEU A 116 -9.04 -1.77 -0.11
N LEU A 117 -9.00 -0.49 -0.46
CA LEU A 117 -10.21 0.26 -0.87
C LEU A 117 -10.91 -0.32 -2.10
N ASP A 118 -10.19 -1.01 -2.98
CA ASP A 118 -10.74 -1.69 -4.15
C ASP A 118 -11.42 -3.04 -3.84
N GLY A 119 -11.42 -3.44 -2.56
CA GLY A 119 -11.97 -4.72 -2.09
C GLY A 119 -10.99 -5.89 -2.14
N THR A 120 -9.76 -5.69 -2.60
CA THR A 120 -8.72 -6.74 -2.62
C THR A 120 -8.40 -7.17 -1.19
N VAL A 121 -8.68 -8.44 -0.86
CA VAL A 121 -8.41 -9.03 0.46
C VAL A 121 -6.94 -9.39 0.57
N PHE A 122 -6.22 -8.75 1.48
CA PHE A 122 -4.80 -9.04 1.74
C PHE A 122 -4.58 -10.00 2.90
N ASP A 123 -5.46 -10.03 3.89
CA ASP A 123 -5.39 -10.99 4.99
C ASP A 123 -6.77 -11.27 5.61
N SER A 124 -6.94 -12.47 6.21
CA SER A 124 -8.17 -12.85 6.89
C SER A 124 -7.93 -13.96 7.91
N SER A 125 -8.37 -13.75 9.12
CA SER A 125 -8.37 -14.76 10.20
C SER A 125 -9.38 -15.88 9.91
N TYR A 126 -10.44 -15.60 9.19
CA TYR A 126 -11.45 -16.60 8.82
C TYR A 126 -10.88 -17.67 7.87
N LYS A 127 -9.93 -17.32 6.99
CA LYS A 127 -9.25 -18.29 6.12
C LYS A 127 -8.41 -19.29 6.91
N ARG A 128 -7.91 -18.89 8.08
CA ARG A 128 -7.13 -19.72 9.00
C ARG A 128 -7.98 -20.39 10.08
N ASN A 129 -9.27 -20.02 10.14
CA ASN A 129 -10.23 -20.43 11.17
C ASN A 129 -9.70 -20.20 12.58
N GLN A 130 -8.91 -19.13 12.78
CA GLN A 130 -8.27 -18.79 14.04
C GLN A 130 -8.23 -17.27 14.21
N PRO A 131 -8.82 -16.70 15.29
CA PRO A 131 -8.71 -15.28 15.59
C PRO A 131 -7.27 -14.92 15.93
N ILE A 132 -6.90 -13.66 15.69
CA ILE A 132 -5.63 -13.12 16.18
C ILE A 132 -5.76 -12.77 17.66
N GLU A 133 -4.75 -13.12 18.46
CA GLU A 133 -4.62 -12.71 19.86
C GLU A 133 -3.52 -11.67 20.00
N PHE A 134 -3.79 -10.58 20.71
CA PHE A 134 -2.80 -9.55 21.03
C PHE A 134 -3.20 -8.79 22.30
N THR A 135 -2.25 -8.03 22.86
CA THR A 135 -2.52 -7.14 24.00
C THR A 135 -2.87 -5.75 23.46
N LEU A 136 -4.07 -5.27 23.82
CA LEU A 136 -4.62 -4.01 23.36
C LEU A 136 -3.84 -2.80 23.90
N GLY A 137 -3.63 -1.79 23.07
CA GLY A 137 -3.13 -0.47 23.46
C GLY A 137 -1.63 -0.39 23.74
N ILE A 138 -0.83 -1.39 23.36
CA ILE A 138 0.63 -1.41 23.58
C ILE A 138 1.44 -1.43 22.28
N GLY A 139 0.80 -1.20 21.13
CA GLY A 139 1.46 -1.11 19.83
C GLY A 139 1.88 -2.45 19.22
N GLN A 140 1.25 -3.56 19.61
CA GLN A 140 1.45 -4.86 18.95
C GLN A 140 0.79 -4.95 17.57
N VAL A 141 -0.18 -4.07 17.32
CA VAL A 141 -0.93 -3.95 16.06
C VAL A 141 -0.86 -2.52 15.57
N ILE A 142 -1.38 -2.25 14.38
CA ILE A 142 -1.47 -0.89 13.84
C ILE A 142 -2.32 0.01 14.76
N LYS A 143 -2.00 1.31 14.81
CA LYS A 143 -2.67 2.28 15.70
C LYS A 143 -4.19 2.28 15.54
N GLY A 144 -4.68 2.18 14.30
CA GLY A 144 -6.10 2.11 14.02
C GLY A 144 -6.80 0.90 14.64
N TRP A 145 -6.08 -0.22 14.86
CA TRP A 145 -6.60 -1.37 15.58
C TRP A 145 -6.60 -1.16 17.10
N ASP A 146 -5.51 -0.66 17.68
CA ASP A 146 -5.47 -0.35 19.12
C ASP A 146 -6.59 0.61 19.51
N GLU A 147 -6.88 1.61 18.67
CA GLU A 147 -7.99 2.51 18.88
C GLU A 147 -9.35 1.86 18.60
N GLY A 148 -9.52 1.26 17.42
CA GLY A 148 -10.81 0.75 16.97
C GLY A 148 -11.33 -0.41 17.81
N ILE A 149 -10.48 -1.36 18.22
CA ILE A 149 -10.89 -2.50 19.07
C ILE A 149 -11.30 -2.05 20.46
N SER A 150 -10.74 -0.95 20.99
CA SER A 150 -11.16 -0.38 22.27
C SER A 150 -12.60 0.16 22.26
N LEU A 151 -13.16 0.41 21.09
CA LEU A 151 -14.55 0.87 20.93
C LEU A 151 -15.56 -0.29 20.99
N LEU A 152 -15.11 -1.53 20.74
CA LEU A 152 -15.96 -2.71 20.64
C LEU A 152 -16.23 -3.34 22.00
N GLY A 153 -17.45 -3.81 22.21
CA GLY A 153 -17.80 -4.76 23.27
C GLY A 153 -17.66 -6.21 22.84
N LEU A 154 -17.81 -7.13 23.78
CA LEU A 154 -17.73 -8.57 23.50
C LEU A 154 -18.79 -9.00 22.48
N GLY A 155 -18.36 -9.63 21.40
CA GLY A 155 -19.22 -10.11 20.31
C GLY A 155 -19.71 -9.02 19.37
N ASP A 156 -19.22 -7.78 19.50
CA ASP A 156 -19.48 -6.72 18.55
C ASP A 156 -18.78 -7.00 17.23
N LYS A 157 -19.44 -6.54 16.14
CA LYS A 157 -18.90 -6.54 14.79
C LYS A 157 -18.90 -5.12 14.25
N ALA A 158 -17.81 -4.72 13.63
CA ALA A 158 -17.70 -3.41 13.02
C ALA A 158 -16.84 -3.45 11.75
N THR A 159 -17.06 -2.47 10.89
CA THR A 159 -16.15 -2.16 9.80
C THR A 159 -15.34 -0.91 10.16
N PHE A 160 -14.03 -1.00 10.03
CA PHE A 160 -13.08 0.11 10.18
C PHE A 160 -12.56 0.54 8.83
N ILE A 161 -12.46 1.86 8.59
CA ILE A 161 -11.68 2.42 7.49
C ILE A 161 -10.53 3.19 8.15
N ILE A 162 -9.32 2.69 7.95
CA ILE A 162 -8.12 3.12 8.65
C ILE A 162 -7.23 3.87 7.67
N PRO A 163 -7.03 5.21 7.84
CA PRO A 163 -6.10 5.96 7.02
C PRO A 163 -4.66 5.48 7.24
N SER A 164 -3.82 5.69 6.24
CA SER A 164 -2.45 5.16 6.22
C SER A 164 -1.61 5.55 7.44
N GLU A 165 -1.84 6.74 8.01
CA GLU A 165 -1.12 7.27 9.19
C GLU A 165 -1.41 6.46 10.47
N LEU A 166 -2.54 5.77 10.50
CA LEU A 166 -2.94 4.86 11.56
C LEU A 166 -2.68 3.38 11.20
N ALA A 167 -2.08 3.13 10.02
CA ALA A 167 -1.77 1.82 9.48
C ALA A 167 -0.27 1.66 9.19
N TYR A 168 0.11 1.46 7.93
CA TYR A 168 1.50 1.18 7.51
C TYR A 168 2.22 2.37 6.88
N GLY A 169 1.56 3.54 6.79
CA GLY A 169 2.15 4.80 6.32
C GLY A 169 2.77 4.73 4.93
N GLN A 170 3.84 5.48 4.75
CA GLN A 170 4.55 5.59 3.47
C GLN A 170 5.32 4.32 3.06
N SER A 171 5.55 3.41 3.98
CA SER A 171 6.31 2.18 3.71
C SER A 171 5.44 1.07 3.11
N GLY A 172 4.14 1.06 3.38
CA GLY A 172 3.29 -0.09 3.09
C GLY A 172 3.72 -1.33 3.86
N ALA A 173 3.29 -2.51 3.46
CA ALA A 173 3.69 -3.77 4.10
C ALA A 173 3.71 -4.97 3.14
N GLY A 174 4.77 -5.78 3.26
CA GLY A 174 4.90 -7.12 2.67
C GLY A 174 4.72 -7.21 1.15
N GLY A 175 4.86 -6.11 0.42
CA GLY A 175 4.61 -6.07 -1.03
C GLY A 175 3.13 -6.22 -1.42
N VAL A 176 2.24 -6.39 -0.43
CA VAL A 176 0.79 -6.59 -0.63
C VAL A 176 0.01 -5.31 -0.32
N ILE A 177 0.45 -4.55 0.69
CA ILE A 177 -0.14 -3.27 1.06
C ILE A 177 0.72 -2.14 0.48
N PRO A 178 0.19 -1.36 -0.48
CA PRO A 178 0.92 -0.26 -1.10
C PRO A 178 1.29 0.85 -0.10
N PRO A 179 2.30 1.67 -0.42
CA PRO A 179 2.55 2.92 0.29
C PRO A 179 1.31 3.81 0.36
N ASN A 180 1.07 4.41 1.53
CA ASN A 180 -0.04 5.33 1.82
C ASN A 180 -1.44 4.73 1.63
N ALA A 181 -1.59 3.41 1.62
CA ALA A 181 -2.87 2.76 1.44
C ALA A 181 -3.81 2.99 2.64
N THR A 182 -5.04 3.39 2.37
CA THR A 182 -6.16 3.30 3.30
C THR A 182 -6.66 1.88 3.35
N LEU A 183 -6.87 1.34 4.55
CA LEU A 183 -7.28 -0.04 4.76
C LEU A 183 -8.72 -0.14 5.25
N VAL A 184 -9.40 -1.19 4.84
CA VAL A 184 -10.74 -1.54 5.33
C VAL A 184 -10.65 -2.85 6.08
N PHE A 185 -11.19 -2.90 7.31
CA PHE A 185 -11.24 -4.11 8.11
C PHE A 185 -12.65 -4.39 8.60
N ASP A 186 -13.18 -5.56 8.26
CA ASP A 186 -14.31 -6.13 8.98
C ASP A 186 -13.74 -6.86 10.21
N VAL A 187 -14.21 -6.54 11.41
CA VAL A 187 -13.70 -7.07 12.67
C VAL A 187 -14.80 -7.59 13.57
N GLU A 188 -14.47 -8.60 14.38
CA GLU A 188 -15.34 -9.17 15.41
C GLU A 188 -14.52 -9.42 16.68
N LEU A 189 -14.88 -8.77 17.79
CA LEU A 189 -14.25 -9.03 19.09
C LEU A 189 -14.87 -10.27 19.74
N VAL A 190 -14.10 -11.34 19.82
CA VAL A 190 -14.60 -12.62 20.31
C VAL A 190 -14.25 -12.94 21.76
N GLU A 191 -13.19 -12.31 22.32
CA GLU A 191 -12.75 -12.52 23.70
C GLU A 191 -11.88 -11.34 24.19
N PHE A 192 -11.96 -11.00 25.50
CA PHE A 192 -11.03 -10.12 26.22
C PHE A 192 -11.07 -10.31 27.72
#